data_e9a5e2c2c096dcfa2b57e6f71c6fa2cd
#
_entry.id   e9a5e2c2c096dcfa2b57e6f71c6fa2cd
#
_cell.length_a   1.000
_cell.length_b   1.000
_cell.length_c   1.000
_cell.angle_alpha   90.00
_cell.angle_beta   90.00
_cell.angle_gamma   90.00
#
_symmetry.space_group_name_H-M   'P 1'
#
loop_
_entity.id
_entity.type
_entity.pdbx_description
1 polymer ?
#
loop_
_entity_poly.entity_id
_entity_poly.type
_entity_poly.pdbx_seq_one_letter_code
_entity_poly.pdbx_strand_id
1 'polypeptide(L)'
;YEPNGRLITSRTLDEFKGIETIYQSCQGILYLVTKNALHNFYLDKDQIAFLAPQARTALDKVLRPCVGSTPQAVFQSKEYYNGLMKEITRFDRNTGEARVFRNVIEEQKVEQYNEDILEIVYGETVNNMGDIGWRENMVIRRAQASATFYRNTFYIDPKPIHLFTEADTTIFVNYWLDQIEYYTSEGNMAGALAIRYHKEKDWEKHTFFDPVSQQLYVLFNHPEGKELGLIDHKTGLVGQRWVIDCQFPRQFTVNRGELYYLDSGITYGQTGQQLYRVPLYETN
;
A
#
# COMPACT_ATOMS: atom_id res chain seq x y z
N TYR A 1 -14.39 -15.16 -11.74
CA TYR A 1 -14.68 -16.44 -11.08
C TYR A 1 -15.70 -16.23 -9.97
N GLU A 2 -16.59 -17.19 -9.77
CA GLU A 2 -17.41 -17.28 -8.56
C GLU A 2 -16.54 -17.63 -7.33
N PRO A 3 -17.04 -17.44 -6.10
CA PRO A 3 -16.29 -17.80 -4.89
C PRO A 3 -15.90 -19.29 -4.80
N ASN A 4 -16.63 -20.17 -5.49
CA ASN A 4 -16.32 -21.60 -5.59
C ASN A 4 -15.27 -21.94 -6.65
N GLY A 5 -14.67 -20.94 -7.29
CA GLY A 5 -13.67 -21.10 -8.34
C GLY A 5 -14.23 -21.35 -9.75
N ARG A 6 -15.56 -21.37 -9.94
CA ARG A 6 -16.14 -21.52 -11.27
C ARG A 6 -15.87 -20.29 -12.13
N LEU A 7 -15.38 -20.49 -13.35
CA LEU A 7 -15.19 -19.40 -14.32
C LEU A 7 -16.56 -18.84 -14.74
N ILE A 8 -16.77 -17.55 -14.48
CA ILE A 8 -17.96 -16.83 -14.95
C ILE A 8 -17.76 -16.44 -16.42
N THR A 9 -16.64 -15.81 -16.71
CA THR A 9 -16.33 -15.31 -18.05
C THR A 9 -14.84 -15.10 -18.24
N SER A 10 -14.40 -15.06 -19.48
CA SER A 10 -13.05 -14.64 -19.86
C SER A 10 -13.12 -13.76 -21.11
N ARG A 11 -12.15 -12.88 -21.26
CA ARG A 11 -12.00 -12.03 -22.44
C ARG A 11 -10.55 -11.96 -22.86
N THR A 12 -10.27 -12.11 -24.13
CA THR A 12 -8.97 -11.82 -24.71
C THR A 12 -8.76 -10.29 -24.76
N LEU A 13 -7.52 -9.87 -24.58
CA LEU A 13 -7.16 -8.45 -24.50
C LEU A 13 -6.33 -8.00 -25.71
N ASP A 14 -6.51 -8.66 -26.86
CA ASP A 14 -5.70 -8.44 -28.07
C ASP A 14 -5.86 -7.02 -28.63
N GLU A 15 -7.00 -6.36 -28.35
CA GLU A 15 -7.24 -4.96 -28.70
C GLU A 15 -6.36 -3.97 -27.91
N PHE A 16 -5.80 -4.37 -26.77
CA PHE A 16 -5.01 -3.49 -25.92
C PHE A 16 -3.51 -3.71 -26.14
N LYS A 17 -2.82 -2.68 -26.64
CA LYS A 17 -1.38 -2.70 -26.83
C LYS A 17 -0.63 -2.20 -25.60
N GLY A 18 0.47 -2.89 -25.26
CA GLY A 18 1.36 -2.47 -24.19
C GLY A 18 0.72 -2.52 -22.81
N ILE A 19 0.01 -3.61 -22.51
CA ILE A 19 -0.51 -3.89 -21.17
C ILE A 19 0.65 -3.99 -20.19
N GLU A 20 0.56 -3.24 -19.09
CA GLU A 20 1.56 -3.25 -18.02
C GLU A 20 1.08 -4.05 -16.81
N THR A 21 -0.17 -3.80 -16.37
CA THR A 21 -0.73 -4.44 -15.18
C THR A 21 -2.24 -4.24 -15.08
N ILE A 22 -2.86 -4.95 -14.15
CA ILE A 22 -4.20 -4.63 -13.63
C ILE A 22 -4.00 -3.91 -12.31
N TYR A 23 -4.70 -2.80 -12.14
CA TYR A 23 -4.68 -1.98 -10.93
C TYR A 23 -6.07 -1.89 -10.33
N GLN A 24 -6.17 -2.15 -9.02
CA GLN A 24 -7.39 -1.92 -8.26
C GLN A 24 -7.24 -0.62 -7.47
N SER A 25 -8.15 0.31 -7.67
CA SER A 25 -8.16 1.57 -6.91
C SER A 25 -8.63 1.33 -5.48
N CYS A 26 -8.41 2.32 -4.61
CA CYS A 26 -8.93 2.32 -3.24
C CYS A 26 -10.48 2.27 -3.15
N GLN A 27 -11.16 2.49 -4.27
CA GLN A 27 -12.62 2.37 -4.39
C GLN A 27 -13.07 0.99 -4.88
N GLY A 28 -12.14 0.05 -5.02
CA GLY A 28 -12.43 -1.28 -5.56
C GLY A 28 -12.60 -1.34 -7.09
N ILE A 29 -12.44 -0.21 -7.78
CA ILE A 29 -12.58 -0.14 -9.24
C ILE A 29 -11.35 -0.75 -9.90
N LEU A 30 -11.56 -1.62 -10.87
CA LEU A 30 -10.49 -2.29 -11.62
C LEU A 30 -10.12 -1.52 -12.89
N TYR A 31 -8.83 -1.38 -13.12
CA TYR A 31 -8.26 -0.73 -14.30
C TYR A 31 -7.25 -1.64 -14.99
N LEU A 32 -7.39 -1.79 -16.29
CA LEU A 32 -6.33 -2.29 -17.15
C LEU A 32 -5.40 -1.13 -17.48
N VAL A 33 -4.15 -1.23 -17.05
CA VAL A 33 -3.13 -0.20 -17.24
C VAL A 33 -2.33 -0.54 -18.48
N THR A 34 -2.30 0.37 -19.44
CA THR A 34 -1.47 0.29 -20.62
C THR A 34 -0.43 1.42 -20.60
N LYS A 35 0.54 1.40 -21.53
CA LYS A 35 1.55 2.46 -21.64
C LYS A 35 0.94 3.86 -21.77
N ASN A 36 -0.21 3.97 -22.42
CA ASN A 36 -0.78 5.26 -22.83
C ASN A 36 -2.09 5.61 -22.10
N ALA A 37 -2.78 4.63 -21.53
CA ALA A 37 -4.13 4.83 -21.01
C ALA A 37 -4.45 3.91 -19.84
N LEU A 38 -5.52 4.28 -19.14
CA LEU A 38 -6.20 3.46 -18.14
C LEU A 38 -7.57 3.10 -18.69
N HIS A 39 -7.90 1.83 -18.64
CA HIS A 39 -9.20 1.32 -19.07
C HIS A 39 -9.92 0.74 -17.85
N ASN A 40 -10.92 1.44 -17.35
CA ASN A 40 -11.80 0.91 -16.30
C ASN A 40 -12.60 -0.25 -16.89
N PHE A 41 -12.68 -1.37 -16.17
CA PHE A 41 -13.47 -2.51 -16.58
C PHE A 41 -14.31 -3.06 -15.43
N TYR A 42 -15.39 -3.72 -15.77
CA TYR A 42 -16.34 -4.29 -14.84
C TYR A 42 -17.04 -5.49 -15.46
N LEU A 43 -17.72 -6.26 -14.63
CA LEU A 43 -18.56 -7.37 -15.10
C LEU A 43 -19.97 -6.86 -15.36
N ASP A 44 -20.42 -7.00 -16.61
CA ASP A 44 -21.79 -6.70 -17.04
C ASP A 44 -22.44 -7.98 -17.60
N LYS A 45 -23.44 -8.49 -16.90
CA LYS A 45 -24.20 -9.70 -17.31
C LYS A 45 -23.28 -10.84 -17.81
N ASP A 46 -22.31 -11.20 -16.99
CA ASP A 46 -21.31 -12.23 -17.29
C ASP A 46 -20.35 -11.91 -18.45
N GLN A 47 -20.22 -10.64 -18.82
CA GLN A 47 -19.25 -10.17 -19.79
C GLN A 47 -18.34 -9.09 -19.19
N ILE A 48 -17.06 -9.12 -19.54
CA ILE A 48 -16.14 -8.05 -19.17
C ILE A 48 -16.31 -6.88 -20.11
N ALA A 49 -16.81 -5.77 -19.57
CA ALA A 49 -17.01 -4.51 -20.30
C ALA A 49 -15.95 -3.48 -19.92
N PHE A 50 -15.54 -2.66 -20.90
CA PHE A 50 -14.60 -1.55 -20.69
C PHE A 50 -15.31 -0.22 -20.91
N LEU A 51 -15.00 0.75 -20.03
CA LEU A 51 -15.40 2.14 -20.21
C LEU A 51 -14.40 2.88 -21.11
N ALA A 52 -14.76 4.11 -21.50
CA ALA A 52 -13.87 4.98 -22.26
C ALA A 52 -12.52 5.14 -21.55
N PRO A 53 -11.40 5.13 -22.30
CA PRO A 53 -10.07 5.24 -21.72
C PRO A 53 -9.85 6.60 -21.06
N GLN A 54 -9.10 6.58 -19.96
CA GLN A 54 -8.64 7.76 -19.24
C GLN A 54 -7.15 7.99 -19.50
N ALA A 55 -6.68 9.22 -19.27
CA ALA A 55 -5.27 9.54 -19.41
C ALA A 55 -4.43 8.73 -18.42
N ARG A 56 -3.28 8.18 -18.86
CA ARG A 56 -2.34 7.41 -18.03
C ARG A 56 -1.88 8.19 -16.79
N THR A 57 -1.76 9.51 -16.90
CA THR A 57 -1.36 10.39 -15.80
C THR A 57 -2.34 10.39 -14.62
N ALA A 58 -3.59 10.00 -14.82
CA ALA A 58 -4.56 9.87 -13.74
C ALA A 58 -4.17 8.78 -12.73
N LEU A 59 -3.42 7.74 -13.16
CA LEU A 59 -2.93 6.70 -12.25
C LEU A 59 -2.07 7.30 -11.14
N ASP A 60 -1.07 8.08 -11.50
CA ASP A 60 -0.09 8.59 -10.55
C ASP A 60 -0.61 9.81 -9.76
N LYS A 61 -1.48 10.62 -10.38
CA LYS A 61 -1.98 11.86 -9.75
C LYS A 61 -3.21 11.66 -8.87
N VAL A 62 -4.03 10.66 -9.17
CA VAL A 62 -5.35 10.49 -8.53
C VAL A 62 -5.50 9.12 -7.89
N LEU A 63 -5.22 8.05 -8.63
CA LEU A 63 -5.54 6.69 -8.17
C LEU A 63 -4.54 6.15 -7.15
N ARG A 64 -3.24 6.25 -7.43
CA ARG A 64 -2.18 5.77 -6.52
C ARG A 64 -2.12 6.49 -5.18
N PRO A 65 -2.32 7.83 -5.11
CA PRO A 65 -2.39 8.51 -3.82
C PRO A 65 -3.59 8.11 -2.97
N CYS A 66 -4.63 7.51 -3.58
CA CYS A 66 -5.82 7.09 -2.84
C CYS A 66 -5.51 5.89 -1.95
N VAL A 67 -5.71 6.06 -0.64
CA VAL A 67 -5.44 5.05 0.39
C VAL A 67 -6.70 4.46 1.02
N GLY A 68 -7.86 5.08 0.79
CA GLY A 68 -9.14 4.59 1.26
C GLY A 68 -10.31 5.41 0.72
N SER A 69 -11.51 4.86 0.82
CA SER A 69 -12.73 5.51 0.32
C SER A 69 -13.96 5.01 1.08
N THR A 70 -14.81 5.95 1.49
CA THR A 70 -16.17 5.70 1.98
C THR A 70 -17.20 6.24 0.98
N PRO A 71 -18.50 5.97 1.16
CA PRO A 71 -19.52 6.65 0.38
C PRO A 71 -19.44 8.17 0.45
N GLN A 72 -19.00 8.73 1.62
CA GLN A 72 -18.97 10.16 1.90
C GLN A 72 -17.61 10.81 1.59
N ALA A 73 -16.51 10.05 1.58
CA ALA A 73 -15.18 10.64 1.47
C ALA A 73 -14.19 9.77 0.69
N VAL A 74 -13.15 10.42 0.17
CA VAL A 74 -11.94 9.79 -0.38
C VAL A 74 -10.76 10.24 0.44
N PHE A 75 -9.85 9.31 0.75
CA PHE A 75 -8.61 9.58 1.48
C PHE A 75 -7.43 9.46 0.53
N GLN A 76 -6.60 10.50 0.50
CA GLN A 76 -5.38 10.51 -0.30
C GLN A 76 -4.17 10.70 0.62
N SER A 77 -3.10 9.97 0.33
CA SER A 77 -1.82 10.11 1.01
C SER A 77 -0.84 10.88 0.15
N LYS A 78 -0.15 11.82 0.78
CA LYS A 78 1.00 12.52 0.21
C LYS A 78 2.22 12.22 1.07
N GLU A 79 3.30 11.84 0.42
CA GLU A 79 4.54 11.47 1.09
C GLU A 79 5.56 12.61 1.00
N TYR A 80 6.26 12.83 2.13
CA TYR A 80 7.36 13.76 2.25
C TYR A 80 8.57 13.02 2.85
N TYR A 81 9.77 13.55 2.67
CA TYR A 81 11.01 12.97 3.17
C TYR A 81 11.12 11.46 2.84
N ASN A 82 10.81 11.11 1.57
CA ASN A 82 10.79 9.72 1.09
C ASN A 82 9.91 8.75 1.92
N GLY A 83 8.78 9.21 2.39
CA GLY A 83 7.81 8.41 3.14
C GLY A 83 8.01 8.39 4.66
N LEU A 84 9.02 9.09 5.19
CA LEU A 84 9.18 9.27 6.64
C LEU A 84 8.11 10.18 7.26
N MET A 85 7.52 11.05 6.45
CA MET A 85 6.34 11.82 6.81
C MET A 85 5.25 11.57 5.77
N LYS A 86 4.04 11.35 6.23
CA LYS A 86 2.87 11.18 5.37
C LYS A 86 1.72 12.04 5.88
N GLU A 87 1.11 12.77 4.96
CA GLU A 87 -0.10 13.52 5.18
C GLU A 87 -1.26 12.78 4.52
N ILE A 88 -2.30 12.49 5.29
CA ILE A 88 -3.53 11.91 4.78
C ILE A 88 -4.58 13.01 4.74
N THR A 89 -5.08 13.30 3.54
CA THR A 89 -6.14 14.29 3.30
C THR A 89 -7.45 13.57 3.03
N ARG A 90 -8.51 13.96 3.73
CA ARG A 90 -9.88 13.55 3.49
C ARG A 90 -10.57 14.56 2.58
N PHE A 91 -11.12 14.08 1.48
CA PHE A 91 -11.95 14.84 0.55
C PHE A 91 -13.40 14.44 0.73
N ASP A 92 -14.24 15.36 1.15
CA ASP A 92 -15.67 15.13 1.25
C ASP A 92 -16.32 15.14 -0.13
N ARG A 93 -17.09 14.09 -0.44
CA ARG A 93 -17.69 13.92 -1.78
C ARG A 93 -18.89 14.85 -2.00
N ASN A 94 -19.57 15.26 -0.92
CA ASN A 94 -20.79 16.07 -1.01
C ASN A 94 -20.44 17.54 -1.11
N THR A 95 -19.47 18.01 -0.31
CA THR A 95 -19.09 19.42 -0.27
C THR A 95 -17.91 19.76 -1.16
N GLY A 96 -17.10 18.78 -1.56
CA GLY A 96 -15.83 18.96 -2.26
C GLY A 96 -14.72 19.51 -1.37
N GLU A 97 -14.95 19.66 -0.08
CA GLU A 97 -13.96 20.18 0.86
C GLU A 97 -12.85 19.18 1.12
N ALA A 98 -11.62 19.68 1.17
CA ALA A 98 -10.43 18.93 1.55
C ALA A 98 -9.96 19.37 2.93
N ARG A 99 -9.70 18.40 3.81
CA ARG A 99 -9.10 18.67 5.13
C ARG A 99 -8.05 17.64 5.46
N VAL A 100 -7.00 18.05 6.16
CA VAL A 100 -6.02 17.11 6.70
C VAL A 100 -6.72 16.20 7.71
N PHE A 101 -6.69 14.90 7.42
CA PHE A 101 -7.25 13.87 8.27
C PHE A 101 -6.22 13.42 9.32
N ARG A 102 -4.98 13.16 8.87
CA ARG A 102 -3.89 12.71 9.74
C ARG A 102 -2.53 13.09 9.17
N ASN A 103 -1.64 13.55 10.05
CA ASN A 103 -0.22 13.63 9.79
C ASN A 103 0.51 12.59 10.62
N VAL A 104 1.41 11.84 10.00
CA VAL A 104 2.27 10.87 10.67
C VAL A 104 3.72 11.15 10.27
N ILE A 105 4.62 11.16 11.24
CA ILE A 105 6.02 11.51 11.05
C ILE A 105 6.93 10.64 11.93
N GLU A 106 8.04 10.20 11.38
CA GLU A 106 9.14 9.57 12.11
C GLU A 106 10.17 10.64 12.48
N GLU A 107 9.86 11.46 13.50
CA GLU A 107 10.61 12.67 13.85
C GLU A 107 12.13 12.41 13.94
N GLN A 108 12.55 11.43 14.73
CA GLN A 108 13.96 11.10 14.89
C GLN A 108 14.66 10.74 13.58
N LYS A 109 13.98 9.98 12.70
CA LYS A 109 14.54 9.63 11.39
C LYS A 109 14.57 10.83 10.44
N VAL A 110 13.59 11.73 10.52
CA VAL A 110 13.57 12.95 9.72
C VAL A 110 14.69 13.90 10.16
N GLU A 111 14.92 14.03 11.46
CA GLU A 111 16.04 14.81 11.99
C GLU A 111 17.38 14.25 11.51
N GLN A 112 17.62 12.96 11.73
CA GLN A 112 18.83 12.29 11.25
C GLN A 112 18.99 12.40 9.74
N TYR A 113 17.93 12.19 8.97
CA TYR A 113 17.93 12.36 7.53
C TYR A 113 18.37 13.76 7.10
N ASN A 114 17.88 14.81 7.78
CA ASN A 114 18.27 16.18 7.48
C ASN A 114 19.74 16.45 7.85
N GLU A 115 20.20 15.93 8.97
CA GLU A 115 21.60 16.04 9.40
C GLU A 115 22.55 15.36 8.41
N ASP A 116 22.25 14.13 8.02
CA ASP A 116 23.04 13.36 7.05
C ASP A 116 23.09 14.05 5.67
N ILE A 117 21.97 14.61 5.21
CA ILE A 117 21.91 15.37 3.95
C ILE A 117 22.76 16.64 4.04
N LEU A 118 22.67 17.37 5.16
CA LEU A 118 23.48 18.56 5.38
C LEU A 118 24.97 18.24 5.42
N GLU A 119 25.36 17.15 6.08
CA GLU A 119 26.76 16.71 6.14
C GLU A 119 27.31 16.36 4.75
N ILE A 120 26.55 15.62 3.93
CA ILE A 120 26.93 15.27 2.56
C ILE A 120 27.07 16.53 1.71
N VAL A 121 26.06 17.39 1.73
CA VAL A 121 26.08 18.63 0.93
C VAL A 121 27.20 19.54 1.38
N TYR A 122 27.39 19.73 2.68
CA TYR A 122 28.42 20.60 3.25
C TYR A 122 29.82 20.03 3.06
N GLY A 123 30.00 18.73 3.34
CA GLY A 123 31.27 18.04 3.15
C GLY A 123 31.75 18.04 1.71
N GLU A 124 30.88 17.76 0.74
CA GLU A 124 31.24 17.87 -0.69
C GLU A 124 31.54 19.30 -1.12
N THR A 125 30.82 20.29 -0.58
CA THR A 125 31.04 21.70 -0.91
C THR A 125 32.37 22.19 -0.36
N VAL A 126 32.70 21.90 0.90
CA VAL A 126 33.95 22.32 1.56
C VAL A 126 35.18 21.65 0.90
N ASN A 127 35.10 20.37 0.61
CA ASN A 127 36.23 19.63 0.02
C ASN A 127 36.56 20.09 -1.43
N ASN A 128 35.62 20.74 -2.12
CA ASN A 128 35.80 21.18 -3.49
C ASN A 128 35.96 22.70 -3.66
N MET A 129 36.03 23.47 -2.55
CA MET A 129 36.17 24.96 -2.59
C MET A 129 37.54 25.47 -3.09
N GLY A 130 38.48 24.58 -3.42
CA GLY A 130 39.83 24.96 -3.87
C GLY A 130 39.92 25.60 -5.26
N ASP A 131 38.85 25.63 -6.04
CA ASP A 131 38.85 26.12 -7.43
C ASP A 131 37.60 26.94 -7.73
N ILE A 132 37.71 28.24 -7.53
CA ILE A 132 36.60 29.21 -7.57
C ILE A 132 36.21 29.55 -9.02
N GLY A 133 34.92 29.56 -9.30
CA GLY A 133 34.32 30.14 -10.51
C GLY A 133 33.24 29.28 -11.16
N TRP A 134 33.45 28.82 -12.40
CA TRP A 134 32.47 28.04 -13.15
C TRP A 134 32.19 26.63 -12.58
N ARG A 135 33.02 26.17 -11.65
CA ARG A 135 32.86 24.87 -10.96
C ARG A 135 31.84 24.91 -9.84
N GLU A 136 31.49 26.08 -9.31
CA GLU A 136 30.56 26.20 -8.19
C GLU A 136 29.20 25.57 -8.49
N ASN A 137 28.65 25.82 -9.67
CA ASN A 137 27.40 25.18 -10.10
C ASN A 137 27.52 23.65 -10.29
N MET A 138 28.71 23.16 -10.69
CA MET A 138 28.96 21.72 -10.81
C MET A 138 29.10 21.04 -9.44
N VAL A 139 29.75 21.69 -8.48
CA VAL A 139 29.89 21.20 -7.11
C VAL A 139 28.51 21.09 -6.45
N ILE A 140 27.69 22.13 -6.53
CA ILE A 140 26.34 22.14 -6.01
C ILE A 140 25.49 21.02 -6.65
N ARG A 141 25.53 20.87 -7.97
CA ARG A 141 24.80 19.80 -8.67
C ARG A 141 25.27 18.40 -8.27
N ARG A 142 26.57 18.22 -8.04
CA ARG A 142 27.16 16.96 -7.61
C ARG A 142 26.73 16.63 -6.18
N ALA A 143 26.80 17.61 -5.27
CA ALA A 143 26.33 17.45 -3.91
C ALA A 143 24.83 17.13 -3.85
N GLN A 144 24.01 17.78 -4.67
CA GLN A 144 22.59 17.48 -4.80
C GLN A 144 22.33 16.07 -5.37
N ALA A 145 23.13 15.62 -6.34
CA ALA A 145 23.03 14.27 -6.89
C ALA A 145 23.44 13.21 -5.85
N SER A 146 24.53 13.45 -5.11
CA SER A 146 24.97 12.57 -4.02
C SER A 146 23.94 12.51 -2.89
N ALA A 147 23.39 13.63 -2.49
CA ALA A 147 22.31 13.69 -1.49
C ALA A 147 21.06 12.95 -1.99
N THR A 148 20.73 13.06 -3.28
CA THR A 148 19.61 12.32 -3.89
C THR A 148 19.88 10.83 -3.94
N PHE A 149 21.10 10.41 -4.30
CA PHE A 149 21.51 9.01 -4.29
C PHE A 149 21.47 8.43 -2.88
N TYR A 150 22.05 9.11 -1.90
CA TYR A 150 22.02 8.72 -0.49
C TYR A 150 20.59 8.60 0.01
N ARG A 151 19.77 9.60 -0.29
CA ARG A 151 18.34 9.62 0.00
C ARG A 151 17.64 8.35 -0.50
N ASN A 152 17.94 7.91 -1.72
CA ASN A 152 17.26 6.79 -2.36
C ASN A 152 17.83 5.42 -1.96
N THR A 153 19.03 5.37 -1.36
CA THR A 153 19.76 4.10 -1.21
C THR A 153 19.87 3.64 0.24
N PHE A 154 19.94 4.53 1.23
CA PHE A 154 20.48 4.14 2.53
C PHE A 154 19.54 4.09 3.72
N TYR A 155 18.36 4.69 3.72
CA TYR A 155 17.69 4.87 5.01
C TYR A 155 16.19 4.62 5.07
N ILE A 156 15.54 4.33 3.96
CA ILE A 156 14.11 4.52 3.99
C ILE A 156 13.39 3.21 3.82
N ASP A 157 13.06 2.68 4.96
CA ASP A 157 12.07 1.64 5.13
C ASP A 157 10.81 2.29 5.74
N PRO A 158 10.02 3.03 4.93
CA PRO A 158 8.90 3.78 5.43
C PRO A 158 7.81 2.84 5.93
N LYS A 159 7.21 3.19 7.07
CA LYS A 159 6.04 2.47 7.56
C LYS A 159 4.90 2.60 6.55
N PRO A 160 4.16 1.52 6.25
CA PRO A 160 3.03 1.56 5.32
C PRO A 160 1.86 2.36 5.91
N ILE A 161 0.96 2.80 5.04
CA ILE A 161 -0.36 3.26 5.44
C ILE A 161 -1.36 2.15 5.16
N HIS A 162 -2.09 1.74 6.20
CA HIS A 162 -3.25 0.90 6.05
C HIS A 162 -4.48 1.65 6.57
N LEU A 163 -5.35 1.99 5.66
CA LEU A 163 -6.62 2.65 5.92
C LEU A 163 -7.72 1.79 5.32
N PHE A 164 -8.61 1.32 6.16
CA PHE A 164 -9.76 0.51 5.77
C PHE A 164 -11.03 1.28 6.07
N THR A 165 -12.06 1.00 5.32
CA THR A 165 -13.34 1.67 5.46
C THR A 165 -14.45 0.63 5.51
N GLU A 166 -15.30 0.75 6.49
CA GLU A 166 -16.45 -0.11 6.69
C GLU A 166 -17.66 0.72 7.08
N ALA A 167 -18.71 0.65 6.25
CA ALA A 167 -19.90 1.45 6.43
C ALA A 167 -19.56 2.91 6.81
N ASP A 168 -19.81 3.30 8.07
CA ASP A 168 -19.55 4.64 8.58
C ASP A 168 -18.27 4.76 9.42
N THR A 169 -17.45 3.71 9.44
CA THR A 169 -16.21 3.69 10.23
C THR A 169 -14.99 3.68 9.32
N THR A 170 -14.02 4.50 9.65
CA THR A 170 -12.67 4.45 9.06
C THR A 170 -11.70 3.88 10.08
N ILE A 171 -10.97 2.85 9.70
CA ILE A 171 -9.96 2.17 10.50
C ILE A 171 -8.59 2.58 9.96
N PHE A 172 -7.80 3.26 10.76
CA PHE A 172 -6.43 3.65 10.41
C PHE A 172 -5.42 2.92 11.28
N VAL A 173 -4.54 2.12 10.68
CA VAL A 173 -3.46 1.46 11.40
C VAL A 173 -2.29 2.42 11.51
N ASN A 174 -2.11 3.00 12.67
CA ASN A 174 -1.09 3.99 12.96
C ASN A 174 0.13 3.34 13.60
N TYR A 175 1.06 2.90 12.77
CA TYR A 175 2.32 2.28 13.23
C TYR A 175 3.30 3.26 13.88
N TRP A 176 3.07 4.58 13.77
CA TRP A 176 3.88 5.62 14.41
C TRP A 176 3.53 5.79 15.89
N LEU A 177 2.25 5.59 16.21
CA LEU A 177 1.75 5.65 17.59
C LEU A 177 1.45 4.28 18.18
N ASP A 178 1.84 3.19 17.50
CA ASP A 178 1.62 1.81 17.95
C ASP A 178 0.13 1.51 18.23
N GLN A 179 -0.79 1.97 17.36
CA GLN A 179 -2.22 1.81 17.58
C GLN A 179 -3.04 1.67 16.30
N ILE A 180 -4.22 1.08 16.44
CA ILE A 180 -5.30 1.13 15.45
C ILE A 180 -6.26 2.21 15.92
N GLU A 181 -6.55 3.18 15.06
CA GLU A 181 -7.45 4.29 15.32
C GLU A 181 -8.76 4.07 14.56
N TYR A 182 -9.87 4.29 15.24
CA TYR A 182 -11.23 4.19 14.69
C TYR A 182 -11.83 5.58 14.58
N TYR A 183 -12.43 5.90 13.44
CA TYR A 183 -13.02 7.21 13.16
C TYR A 183 -14.44 7.06 12.65
N THR A 184 -15.30 8.01 13.02
CA THR A 184 -16.66 8.13 12.49
C THR A 184 -16.65 8.60 11.03
N SER A 185 -17.81 8.56 10.38
CA SER A 185 -18.01 9.10 9.02
C SER A 185 -17.62 10.59 8.89
N GLU A 186 -17.77 11.37 9.96
CA GLU A 186 -17.38 12.79 10.00
C GLU A 186 -15.86 12.96 10.15
N GLY A 187 -15.14 11.87 10.48
CA GLY A 187 -13.70 11.87 10.71
C GLY A 187 -13.29 12.24 12.13
N ASN A 188 -14.20 12.10 13.10
CA ASN A 188 -13.90 12.25 14.53
C ASN A 188 -13.36 10.91 15.07
N MET A 189 -12.33 10.98 15.91
CA MET A 189 -11.78 9.78 16.55
C MET A 189 -12.78 9.19 17.53
N ALA A 190 -13.18 7.94 17.31
CA ALA A 190 -14.12 7.20 18.15
C ALA A 190 -13.40 6.33 19.19
N GLY A 191 -12.15 5.93 18.91
CA GLY A 191 -11.36 5.10 19.82
C GLY A 191 -10.00 4.74 19.24
N ALA A 192 -9.16 4.14 20.08
CA ALA A 192 -7.89 3.59 19.68
C ALA A 192 -7.57 2.29 20.43
N LEU A 193 -6.84 1.40 19.77
CA LEU A 193 -6.41 0.10 20.29
C LEU A 193 -4.90 -0.02 20.11
N ALA A 194 -4.17 -0.27 21.19
CA ALA A 194 -2.70 -0.44 21.13
C ALA A 194 -2.31 -1.73 20.40
N ILE A 195 -1.27 -1.65 19.55
CA ILE A 195 -0.72 -2.79 18.82
C ILE A 195 0.79 -2.88 18.99
N ARG A 196 1.34 -4.09 18.82
CA ARG A 196 2.79 -4.33 18.91
C ARG A 196 3.33 -5.25 17.83
N TYR A 197 2.48 -5.93 17.07
CA TYR A 197 2.89 -6.94 16.08
C TYR A 197 3.85 -6.39 15.02
N HIS A 198 3.74 -5.12 14.66
CA HIS A 198 4.60 -4.46 13.67
C HIS A 198 6.05 -4.26 14.15
N LYS A 199 6.36 -4.59 15.42
CA LYS A 199 7.71 -4.61 15.99
C LYS A 199 8.34 -6.00 15.92
N GLU A 200 7.59 -7.02 15.52
CA GLU A 200 8.12 -8.35 15.30
C GLU A 200 9.03 -8.35 14.07
N LYS A 201 10.20 -9.03 14.18
CA LYS A 201 11.23 -9.03 13.15
C LYS A 201 10.72 -9.53 11.78
N ASP A 202 9.80 -10.49 11.83
CA ASP A 202 9.30 -11.18 10.65
C ASP A 202 8.03 -10.55 10.07
N TRP A 203 7.61 -9.40 10.58
CA TRP A 203 6.47 -8.66 10.03
C TRP A 203 6.74 -8.15 8.61
N GLU A 204 5.83 -8.46 7.68
CA GLU A 204 5.97 -8.13 6.25
C GLU A 204 5.36 -6.78 5.85
N LYS A 205 4.99 -5.94 6.79
CA LYS A 205 4.37 -4.61 6.56
C LYS A 205 3.03 -4.67 5.82
N HIS A 206 2.35 -5.80 5.89
CA HIS A 206 1.02 -5.99 5.34
C HIS A 206 0.00 -6.24 6.44
N THR A 207 -1.08 -5.47 6.40
CA THR A 207 -2.29 -5.68 7.19
C THR A 207 -3.47 -5.72 6.24
N PHE A 208 -4.38 -6.66 6.45
CA PHE A 208 -5.56 -6.87 5.62
C PHE A 208 -6.81 -6.68 6.46
N PHE A 209 -7.86 -6.23 5.83
CA PHE A 209 -9.18 -6.15 6.42
C PHE A 209 -10.14 -6.99 5.61
N ASP A 210 -10.84 -7.91 6.28
CA ASP A 210 -11.93 -8.67 5.68
C ASP A 210 -13.24 -7.91 5.90
N PRO A 211 -13.82 -7.31 4.86
CA PRO A 211 -15.02 -6.49 5.00
C PRO A 211 -16.27 -7.30 5.36
N VAL A 212 -16.25 -8.62 5.23
CA VAL A 212 -17.40 -9.48 5.51
C VAL A 212 -17.38 -9.97 6.95
N SER A 213 -16.23 -10.46 7.44
CA SER A 213 -16.06 -10.88 8.84
C SER A 213 -15.68 -9.74 9.77
N GLN A 214 -15.35 -8.56 9.21
CA GLN A 214 -14.91 -7.36 9.94
C GLN A 214 -13.64 -7.59 10.76
N GLN A 215 -12.78 -8.45 10.28
CA GLN A 215 -11.55 -8.84 10.97
C GLN A 215 -10.31 -8.27 10.31
N LEU A 216 -9.30 -7.98 11.13
CA LEU A 216 -7.99 -7.53 10.70
C LEU A 216 -6.99 -8.67 10.81
N TYR A 217 -6.20 -8.81 9.76
CA TYR A 217 -5.13 -9.81 9.66
C TYR A 217 -3.80 -9.15 9.36
N VAL A 218 -2.73 -9.79 9.80
CA VAL A 218 -1.36 -9.32 9.60
C VAL A 218 -0.49 -10.44 9.03
N LEU A 219 0.43 -10.10 8.14
CA LEU A 219 1.32 -11.06 7.48
C LEU A 219 2.72 -11.02 8.08
N PHE A 220 3.28 -12.21 8.30
CA PHE A 220 4.65 -12.42 8.75
C PHE A 220 5.39 -13.36 7.80
N ASN A 221 6.72 -13.25 7.79
CA ASN A 221 7.57 -14.27 7.20
C ASN A 221 7.60 -15.51 8.10
N HIS A 222 7.61 -16.68 7.48
CA HIS A 222 7.75 -17.96 8.15
C HIS A 222 8.78 -18.83 7.40
N PRO A 223 9.58 -19.69 8.07
CA PRO A 223 10.55 -20.54 7.39
C PRO A 223 9.97 -21.43 6.29
N GLU A 224 8.72 -21.85 6.42
CA GLU A 224 7.99 -22.68 5.45
C GLU A 224 7.13 -21.88 4.47
N GLY A 225 7.24 -20.54 4.46
CA GLY A 225 6.46 -19.68 3.57
C GLY A 225 6.02 -18.37 4.21
N LYS A 226 4.74 -18.23 4.51
CA LYS A 226 4.17 -17.07 5.19
C LYS A 226 3.31 -17.49 6.38
N GLU A 227 3.12 -16.57 7.31
CA GLU A 227 2.21 -16.76 8.44
C GLU A 227 1.21 -15.61 8.47
N LEU A 228 -0.07 -15.91 8.49
CA LEU A 228 -1.15 -14.94 8.64
C LEU A 228 -1.66 -14.99 10.07
N GLY A 229 -1.69 -13.85 10.76
CA GLY A 229 -2.17 -13.71 12.12
C GLY A 229 -3.47 -12.91 12.19
N LEU A 230 -4.43 -13.34 13.00
CA LEU A 230 -5.65 -12.60 13.30
C LEU A 230 -5.40 -11.61 14.44
N ILE A 231 -5.77 -10.34 14.24
CA ILE A 231 -5.68 -9.30 15.28
C ILE A 231 -6.96 -9.31 16.11
N ASP A 232 -6.81 -9.52 17.39
CA ASP A 232 -7.93 -9.42 18.35
C ASP A 232 -8.33 -7.94 18.53
N HIS A 233 -9.56 -7.61 18.18
CA HIS A 233 -10.11 -6.25 18.25
C HIS A 233 -10.28 -5.69 19.67
N LYS A 234 -10.15 -6.52 20.71
CA LYS A 234 -10.25 -6.08 22.10
C LYS A 234 -8.88 -5.76 22.70
N THR A 235 -7.89 -6.53 22.31
CA THR A 235 -6.55 -6.46 22.91
C THR A 235 -5.48 -5.88 22.00
N GLY A 236 -5.70 -5.89 20.67
CA GLY A 236 -4.70 -5.50 19.66
C GLY A 236 -3.57 -6.50 19.49
N LEU A 237 -3.66 -7.65 20.14
CA LEU A 237 -2.68 -8.72 20.06
C LEU A 237 -2.98 -9.63 18.86
N VAL A 238 -1.94 -10.24 18.32
CA VAL A 238 -2.10 -11.30 17.33
C VAL A 238 -2.45 -12.59 18.07
N GLY A 239 -3.64 -13.09 17.81
CA GLY A 239 -4.16 -14.33 18.39
C GLY A 239 -3.83 -15.54 17.53
N GLN A 240 -4.85 -16.09 16.87
CA GLN A 240 -4.72 -17.25 16.01
C GLN A 240 -3.81 -16.96 14.82
N ARG A 241 -2.96 -17.94 14.45
CA ARG A 241 -2.01 -17.85 13.34
C ARG A 241 -2.14 -19.07 12.42
N TRP A 242 -2.01 -18.85 11.12
CA TRP A 242 -2.06 -19.89 10.08
C TRP A 242 -0.77 -19.84 9.26
N VAL A 243 -0.06 -20.95 9.21
CA VAL A 243 1.10 -21.12 8.33
C VAL A 243 0.59 -21.44 6.92
N ILE A 244 1.10 -20.69 5.95
CA ILE A 244 0.74 -20.79 4.54
C ILE A 244 1.95 -21.29 3.80
N ASP A 245 1.89 -22.55 3.36
CA ASP A 245 2.92 -23.15 2.51
C ASP A 245 2.87 -22.50 1.13
N CYS A 246 3.81 -21.60 0.87
CA CYS A 246 3.94 -20.89 -0.39
C CYS A 246 5.40 -20.51 -0.63
N GLN A 247 5.88 -20.70 -1.86
CA GLN A 247 7.30 -20.45 -2.19
C GLN A 247 7.55 -19.02 -2.65
N PHE A 248 6.74 -18.50 -3.57
CA PHE A 248 6.88 -17.18 -4.16
C PHE A 248 5.55 -16.42 -4.21
N PRO A 249 4.91 -16.22 -3.05
CA PRO A 249 3.58 -15.66 -3.02
C PRO A 249 3.60 -14.19 -3.42
N ARG A 250 2.58 -13.80 -4.15
CA ARG A 250 2.33 -12.43 -4.56
C ARG A 250 0.86 -12.10 -4.32
N GLN A 251 0.57 -10.84 -4.03
CA GLN A 251 -0.81 -10.34 -3.93
C GLN A 251 -1.70 -11.17 -2.99
N PHE A 252 -1.63 -10.84 -1.72
CA PHE A 252 -2.53 -11.41 -0.73
C PHE A 252 -3.80 -10.58 -0.59
N THR A 253 -4.93 -11.24 -0.36
CA THR A 253 -6.16 -10.60 0.08
C THR A 253 -6.97 -11.54 0.95
N VAL A 254 -7.73 -11.00 1.91
CA VAL A 254 -8.64 -11.77 2.74
C VAL A 254 -10.07 -11.34 2.46
N ASN A 255 -10.98 -12.31 2.29
CA ASN A 255 -12.39 -12.04 2.07
C ASN A 255 -13.22 -13.23 2.58
N ARG A 256 -14.26 -12.97 3.37
CA ARG A 256 -15.19 -13.98 3.92
C ARG A 256 -14.48 -15.07 4.75
N GLY A 257 -13.46 -14.69 5.52
CA GLY A 257 -12.68 -15.64 6.29
C GLY A 257 -11.83 -16.59 5.45
N GLU A 258 -11.49 -16.21 4.24
CA GLU A 258 -10.62 -16.95 3.34
C GLU A 258 -9.48 -16.09 2.84
N LEU A 259 -8.29 -16.64 2.83
CA LEU A 259 -7.11 -16.03 2.24
C LEU A 259 -7.00 -16.43 0.77
N TYR A 260 -6.80 -15.45 -0.09
CA TYR A 260 -6.48 -15.64 -1.50
C TYR A 260 -5.08 -15.09 -1.77
N TYR A 261 -4.26 -15.83 -2.50
CA TYR A 261 -2.96 -15.35 -2.95
C TYR A 261 -2.57 -15.93 -4.30
N LEU A 262 -1.71 -15.22 -5.00
CA LEU A 262 -1.07 -15.70 -6.21
C LEU A 262 0.30 -16.29 -5.84
N ASP A 263 0.60 -17.49 -6.31
CA ASP A 263 1.95 -18.05 -6.23
C ASP A 263 2.52 -18.26 -7.63
N SER A 264 3.79 -17.85 -7.80
CA SER A 264 4.54 -18.06 -9.05
C SER A 264 5.30 -19.38 -8.99
N GLY A 265 4.57 -20.50 -8.91
CA GLY A 265 5.17 -21.82 -8.93
C GLY A 265 5.92 -22.10 -10.22
N ILE A 266 7.18 -22.56 -10.12
CA ILE A 266 7.90 -23.15 -11.25
C ILE A 266 7.47 -24.61 -11.35
N THR A 267 6.43 -24.87 -12.12
CA THR A 267 6.04 -26.24 -12.41
C THR A 267 6.54 -26.60 -13.81
N TYR A 268 7.59 -27.44 -13.87
CA TYR A 268 8.13 -28.04 -15.12
C TYR A 268 8.35 -27.09 -16.31
N GLY A 269 9.07 -25.98 -16.06
CA GLY A 269 9.49 -25.08 -17.16
C GLY A 269 8.42 -24.12 -17.68
N GLN A 270 7.25 -24.09 -17.10
CA GLN A 270 6.22 -23.06 -17.35
C GLN A 270 6.12 -22.12 -16.14
N THR A 271 6.45 -20.87 -16.38
CA THR A 271 6.19 -19.78 -15.41
C THR A 271 4.71 -19.44 -15.44
N GLY A 272 3.93 -20.06 -14.57
CA GLY A 272 2.51 -19.78 -14.40
C GLY A 272 2.25 -19.15 -13.03
N GLN A 273 1.33 -18.20 -12.97
CA GLN A 273 0.76 -17.75 -11.70
C GLN A 273 -0.48 -18.60 -11.41
N GLN A 274 -0.56 -19.13 -10.20
CA GLN A 274 -1.72 -19.87 -9.74
C GLN A 274 -2.38 -19.13 -8.59
N LEU A 275 -3.71 -19.07 -8.62
CA LEU A 275 -4.51 -18.51 -7.53
C LEU A 275 -4.80 -19.61 -6.52
N TYR A 276 -4.43 -19.37 -5.28
CA TYR A 276 -4.70 -20.24 -4.15
C TYR A 276 -5.78 -19.63 -3.27
N ARG A 277 -6.53 -20.50 -2.62
CA ARG A 277 -7.56 -20.18 -1.64
C ARG A 277 -7.36 -21.03 -0.40
N VAL A 278 -7.23 -20.40 0.75
CA VAL A 278 -7.02 -21.05 2.05
C VAL A 278 -8.11 -20.62 3.02
N PRO A 279 -8.94 -21.53 3.54
CA PRO A 279 -9.93 -21.17 4.57
C PRO A 279 -9.21 -20.87 5.89
N LEU A 280 -9.66 -19.80 6.57
CA LEU A 280 -9.13 -19.33 7.84
C LEU A 280 -10.04 -19.73 9.02
N TYR A 281 -10.79 -20.82 8.87
CA TYR A 281 -11.61 -21.36 9.96
C TYR A 281 -10.77 -22.32 10.81
N GLU A 282 -11.13 -22.42 12.07
CA GLU A 282 -10.65 -23.54 12.88
C GLU A 282 -11.17 -24.84 12.23
N THR A 283 -10.25 -25.66 11.75
CA THR A 283 -10.55 -27.09 11.55
C THR A 283 -10.70 -27.70 12.94
N ASN A 284 -11.95 -27.84 13.38
CA ASN A 284 -12.28 -28.59 14.59
C ASN A 284 -11.72 -30.02 14.54
#